data_ddd88a93bed058c06488046de7c7585c
#
_entry.id   ddd88a93bed058c06488046de7c7585c
#
_cell.length_a   1.000
_cell.length_b   1.000
_cell.length_c   1.000
_cell.angle_alpha   90.00
_cell.angle_beta   90.00
_cell.angle_gamma   90.00
#
_symmetry.space_group_name_H-M   'P 1'
#
loop_
_entity.id
_entity.type
_entity.pdbx_description
1 polymer ?
#
loop_
_entity_poly.entity_id
_entity_poly.type
_entity_poly.pdbx_seq_one_letter_code
_entity_poly.pdbx_strand_id
1 'polypeptide(L)'
;MTAEEYRELGFAYVKEKNWTAALKALRESEKRFLEQSAAEQSTGSVPPQVLSALGLCMAMAENRIQEGVQYCQRAINDQAHEAQFYYHLGLVYLKAPNKKKALNSFYNGLKLNPSHARIRKQLHEMGVRKLPILSFLPRDHFLNKFFGQLIRSNTKQSLSH
;
A
#
# COMPACT_ATOMS: atom_id res chain seq x y z
N MET A 1 23.25 -12.29 -11.30
CA MET A 1 22.48 -11.29 -10.54
C MET A 1 22.19 -11.85 -9.16
N THR A 2 22.40 -11.03 -8.13
CA THR A 2 22.10 -11.33 -6.72
C THR A 2 20.59 -11.21 -6.41
N ALA A 3 20.17 -11.63 -5.22
CA ALA A 3 18.79 -11.43 -4.76
C ALA A 3 18.40 -9.95 -4.75
N GLU A 4 19.34 -9.11 -4.30
CA GLU A 4 19.18 -7.66 -4.25
C GLU A 4 19.03 -7.02 -5.63
N GLU A 5 19.88 -7.40 -6.59
CA GLU A 5 19.80 -6.88 -7.96
C GLU A 5 18.44 -7.22 -8.62
N TYR A 6 17.93 -8.43 -8.41
CA TYR A 6 16.61 -8.82 -8.86
C TYR A 6 15.50 -8.05 -8.16
N ARG A 7 15.66 -7.73 -6.87
CA ARG A 7 14.72 -6.88 -6.12
C ARG A 7 14.63 -5.50 -6.72
N GLU A 8 15.79 -4.85 -6.94
CA GLU A 8 15.84 -3.49 -7.51
C GLU A 8 15.25 -3.46 -8.93
N LEU A 9 15.57 -4.45 -9.74
CA LEU A 9 15.00 -4.61 -11.08
C LEU A 9 13.47 -4.77 -11.01
N GLY A 10 12.99 -5.60 -10.09
CA GLY A 10 11.56 -5.79 -9.87
C GLY A 10 10.85 -4.50 -9.46
N PHE A 11 11.44 -3.74 -8.54
CA PHE A 11 10.89 -2.45 -8.11
C PHE A 11 10.89 -1.39 -9.23
N ALA A 12 11.89 -1.38 -10.09
CA ALA A 12 11.89 -0.54 -11.29
C ALA A 12 10.70 -0.86 -12.20
N TYR A 13 10.47 -2.13 -12.50
CA TYR A 13 9.31 -2.55 -13.29
C TYR A 13 7.96 -2.26 -12.61
N VAL A 14 7.87 -2.34 -11.27
CA VAL A 14 6.66 -1.92 -10.54
C VAL A 14 6.37 -0.43 -10.76
N LYS A 15 7.40 0.44 -10.75
CA LYS A 15 7.24 1.88 -11.03
C LYS A 15 6.72 2.12 -12.45
N GLU A 16 7.18 1.34 -13.42
CA GLU A 16 6.76 1.38 -14.82
C GLU A 16 5.41 0.71 -15.07
N LYS A 17 4.82 0.06 -14.06
CA LYS A 17 3.61 -0.77 -14.15
C LYS A 17 3.74 -1.94 -15.13
N ASN A 18 4.96 -2.38 -15.39
CA ASN A 18 5.24 -3.60 -16.13
C ASN A 18 5.12 -4.82 -15.20
N TRP A 19 3.87 -5.21 -14.91
CA TRP A 19 3.56 -6.17 -13.87
C TRP A 19 4.14 -7.57 -14.13
N THR A 20 4.18 -7.98 -15.40
CA THR A 20 4.70 -9.29 -15.80
C THR A 20 6.21 -9.37 -15.61
N ALA A 21 6.96 -8.37 -16.05
CA ALA A 21 8.40 -8.29 -15.85
C ALA A 21 8.75 -8.15 -14.37
N ALA A 22 8.00 -7.29 -13.63
CA ALA A 22 8.15 -7.12 -12.20
C ALA A 22 7.97 -8.44 -11.44
N LEU A 23 6.90 -9.18 -11.75
CA LEU A 23 6.61 -10.47 -11.13
C LEU A 23 7.74 -11.47 -11.35
N LYS A 24 8.25 -11.56 -12.58
CA LYS A 24 9.37 -12.46 -12.91
C LYS A 24 10.63 -12.12 -12.11
N ALA A 25 11.01 -10.85 -12.08
CA ALA A 25 12.19 -10.39 -11.35
C ALA A 25 12.05 -10.61 -9.83
N LEU A 26 10.89 -10.26 -9.26
CA LEU A 26 10.64 -10.40 -7.83
C LEU A 26 10.55 -11.87 -7.39
N ARG A 27 10.02 -12.78 -8.22
CA ARG A 27 10.05 -14.22 -7.93
C ARG A 27 11.47 -14.77 -7.90
N GLU A 28 12.32 -14.31 -8.82
CA GLU A 28 13.73 -14.71 -8.81
C GLU A 28 14.45 -14.14 -7.58
N SER A 29 14.14 -12.91 -7.17
CA SER A 29 14.63 -12.33 -5.93
C SER A 29 14.20 -13.16 -4.70
N GLU A 30 12.91 -13.47 -4.58
CA GLU A 30 12.38 -14.30 -3.49
C GLU A 30 13.10 -15.65 -3.40
N LYS A 31 13.22 -16.35 -4.54
CA LYS A 31 13.91 -17.63 -4.62
C LYS A 31 15.35 -17.54 -4.10
N ARG A 32 16.10 -16.54 -4.53
CA ARG A 32 17.50 -16.34 -4.10
C ARG A 32 17.65 -15.99 -2.64
N PHE A 33 16.74 -15.19 -2.07
CA PHE A 33 16.72 -14.94 -0.62
C PHE A 33 16.50 -16.22 0.16
N LEU A 34 15.59 -17.09 -0.30
CA LEU A 34 15.34 -18.38 0.35
C LEU A 34 16.53 -19.34 0.23
N GLU A 35 17.17 -19.41 -0.94
CA GLU A 35 18.38 -20.21 -1.15
C GLU A 35 19.54 -19.74 -0.26
N GLN A 36 19.74 -18.42 -0.16
CA GLN A 36 20.77 -17.84 0.70
C GLN A 36 20.50 -18.15 2.17
N SER A 37 19.29 -17.99 2.66
CA SER A 37 18.90 -18.30 4.02
C SER A 37 19.12 -19.78 4.36
N ALA A 38 18.81 -20.67 3.42
CA ALA A 38 19.02 -22.11 3.60
C ALA A 38 20.52 -22.45 3.67
N ALA A 39 21.35 -21.82 2.84
CA ALA A 39 22.80 -22.03 2.82
C ALA A 39 23.48 -21.53 4.12
N GLU A 40 23.00 -20.42 4.66
CA GLU A 40 23.54 -19.81 5.88
C GLU A 40 22.97 -20.43 7.17
N GLN A 41 22.07 -21.43 7.06
CA GLN A 41 21.31 -22.00 8.19
C GLN A 41 20.69 -20.91 9.09
N SER A 42 20.39 -19.77 8.49
CA SER A 42 19.83 -18.61 9.17
C SER A 42 18.31 -18.61 9.07
N THR A 43 17.66 -17.99 10.05
CA THR A 43 16.21 -17.71 10.00
C THR A 43 15.88 -16.56 9.07
N GLY A 44 16.81 -16.19 8.16
CA GLY A 44 16.65 -15.11 7.19
C GLY A 44 15.37 -15.32 6.39
N SER A 45 14.53 -14.31 6.34
CA SER A 45 13.29 -14.33 5.60
C SER A 45 13.37 -13.43 4.37
N VAL A 46 12.52 -13.68 3.40
CA VAL A 46 12.35 -12.79 2.25
C VAL A 46 11.96 -11.38 2.75
N PRO A 47 12.65 -10.32 2.31
CA PRO A 47 12.34 -8.96 2.76
C PRO A 47 10.86 -8.60 2.57
N PRO A 48 10.18 -8.01 3.58
CA PRO A 48 8.76 -7.67 3.50
C PRO A 48 8.41 -6.79 2.31
N GLN A 49 9.34 -5.95 1.86
CA GLN A 49 9.20 -5.12 0.66
C GLN A 49 9.01 -5.96 -0.60
N VAL A 50 9.76 -7.07 -0.73
CA VAL A 50 9.65 -8.02 -1.84
C VAL A 50 8.30 -8.72 -1.77
N LEU A 51 7.90 -9.22 -0.60
CA LEU A 51 6.61 -9.87 -0.39
C LEU A 51 5.44 -8.96 -0.79
N SER A 52 5.45 -7.72 -0.30
CA SER A 52 4.40 -6.76 -0.61
C SER A 52 4.30 -6.45 -2.12
N ALA A 53 5.44 -6.29 -2.78
CA ALA A 53 5.49 -6.04 -4.23
C ALA A 53 5.07 -7.27 -5.04
N LEU A 54 5.48 -8.48 -4.63
CA LEU A 54 5.02 -9.74 -5.21
C LEU A 54 3.50 -9.87 -5.13
N GLY A 55 2.91 -9.61 -3.97
CA GLY A 55 1.47 -9.64 -3.79
C GLY A 55 0.73 -8.72 -4.76
N LEU A 56 1.22 -7.50 -4.94
CA LEU A 56 0.69 -6.58 -5.94
C LEU A 56 0.83 -7.15 -7.36
N CYS A 57 2.02 -7.61 -7.74
CA CYS A 57 2.28 -8.09 -9.09
C CYS A 57 1.48 -9.36 -9.43
N MET A 58 1.30 -10.30 -8.49
CA MET A 58 0.44 -11.48 -8.68
C MET A 58 -1.00 -11.08 -8.99
N ALA A 59 -1.54 -10.11 -8.28
CA ALA A 59 -2.89 -9.62 -8.53
C ALA A 59 -3.01 -8.93 -9.89
N MET A 60 -2.03 -8.10 -10.26
CA MET A 60 -2.09 -7.29 -11.48
C MET A 60 -1.77 -8.08 -12.75
N ALA A 61 -0.76 -8.95 -12.73
CA ALA A 61 -0.29 -9.70 -13.88
C ALA A 61 -1.11 -10.99 -14.12
N GLU A 62 -1.40 -11.73 -13.05
CA GLU A 62 -1.96 -13.07 -13.13
C GLU A 62 -3.39 -13.18 -12.58
N ASN A 63 -3.97 -12.08 -12.10
CA ASN A 63 -5.29 -12.04 -11.44
C ASN A 63 -5.40 -12.97 -10.20
N ARG A 64 -4.26 -13.31 -9.58
CA ARG A 64 -4.16 -14.15 -8.36
C ARG A 64 -4.41 -13.31 -7.12
N ILE A 65 -5.66 -12.85 -6.97
CA ILE A 65 -6.04 -11.86 -5.96
C ILE A 65 -5.82 -12.38 -4.53
N GLN A 66 -6.28 -13.61 -4.24
CA GLN A 66 -6.21 -14.17 -2.89
C GLN A 66 -4.75 -14.32 -2.41
N GLU A 67 -3.89 -14.82 -3.26
CA GLU A 67 -2.47 -14.93 -2.97
C GLU A 67 -1.81 -13.55 -2.85
N GLY A 68 -2.18 -12.63 -3.73
CA GLY A 68 -1.73 -11.23 -3.62
C GLY A 68 -2.07 -10.60 -2.26
N VAL A 69 -3.28 -10.85 -1.76
CA VAL A 69 -3.69 -10.40 -0.42
C VAL A 69 -2.84 -11.06 0.67
N GLN A 70 -2.60 -12.39 0.59
CA GLN A 70 -1.80 -13.12 1.58
C GLN A 70 -0.36 -12.60 1.64
N TYR A 71 0.28 -12.38 0.49
CA TYR A 71 1.64 -11.84 0.42
C TYR A 71 1.73 -10.42 1.00
N CYS A 72 0.77 -9.54 0.68
CA CYS A 72 0.72 -8.20 1.27
C CYS A 72 0.48 -8.25 2.80
N GLN A 73 -0.40 -9.14 3.27
CA GLN A 73 -0.66 -9.29 4.71
C GLN A 73 0.54 -9.86 5.46
N ARG A 74 1.26 -10.82 4.86
CA ARG A 74 2.51 -11.32 5.44
C ARG A 74 3.53 -10.21 5.60
N ALA A 75 3.75 -9.38 4.56
CA ALA A 75 4.63 -8.23 4.65
C ALA A 75 4.23 -7.24 5.76
N ILE A 76 2.92 -7.00 5.95
CA ILE A 76 2.39 -6.15 7.01
C ILE A 76 2.63 -6.78 8.39
N ASN A 77 2.45 -8.09 8.53
CA ASN A 77 2.68 -8.78 9.80
C ASN A 77 4.16 -8.74 10.20
N ASP A 78 5.07 -8.86 9.23
CA ASP A 78 6.51 -8.82 9.46
C ASP A 78 6.98 -7.38 9.76
N GLN A 79 6.36 -6.36 9.15
CA GLN A 79 6.72 -4.95 9.32
C GLN A 79 5.50 -4.02 9.20
N ALA A 80 4.75 -3.89 10.29
CA ALA A 80 3.44 -3.22 10.32
C ALA A 80 3.48 -1.70 10.08
N HIS A 81 4.62 -1.04 10.23
CA HIS A 81 4.76 0.42 10.18
C HIS A 81 5.08 1.00 8.79
N GLU A 82 5.08 0.17 7.75
CA GLU A 82 5.38 0.62 6.39
C GLU A 82 4.10 0.92 5.59
N ALA A 83 3.82 2.19 5.34
CA ALA A 83 2.62 2.65 4.64
C ALA A 83 2.50 2.12 3.20
N GLN A 84 3.65 1.81 2.56
CA GLN A 84 3.69 1.28 1.20
C GLN A 84 3.02 -0.10 1.10
N PHE A 85 3.08 -0.94 2.14
CA PHE A 85 2.45 -2.26 2.13
C PHE A 85 0.92 -2.15 2.15
N TYR A 86 0.40 -1.20 2.91
CA TYR A 86 -1.04 -0.89 2.90
C TYR A 86 -1.50 -0.29 1.57
N TYR A 87 -0.64 0.48 0.89
CA TYR A 87 -0.91 0.95 -0.46
C TYR A 87 -1.04 -0.22 -1.44
N HIS A 88 -0.09 -1.17 -1.44
CA HIS A 88 -0.13 -2.35 -2.28
C HIS A 88 -1.37 -3.21 -2.00
N LEU A 89 -1.67 -3.48 -0.72
CA LEU A 89 -2.88 -4.22 -0.33
C LEU A 89 -4.17 -3.53 -0.80
N GLY A 90 -4.22 -2.21 -0.68
CA GLY A 90 -5.33 -1.41 -1.19
C GLY A 90 -5.53 -1.57 -2.71
N LEU A 91 -4.44 -1.54 -3.49
CA LEU A 91 -4.50 -1.76 -4.94
C LEU A 91 -4.97 -3.19 -5.29
N VAL A 92 -4.51 -4.21 -4.55
CA VAL A 92 -4.97 -5.60 -4.73
C VAL A 92 -6.47 -5.69 -4.49
N TYR A 93 -7.00 -5.05 -3.44
CA TYR A 93 -8.44 -5.01 -3.19
C TYR A 93 -9.23 -4.22 -4.23
N LEU A 94 -8.63 -3.20 -4.86
CA LEU A 94 -9.27 -2.51 -5.99
C LEU A 94 -9.38 -3.42 -7.22
N LYS A 95 -8.37 -4.24 -7.47
CA LYS A 95 -8.40 -5.25 -8.53
C LYS A 95 -9.50 -6.28 -8.29
N ALA A 96 -9.81 -6.60 -7.04
CA ALA A 96 -10.89 -7.49 -6.59
C ALA A 96 -12.28 -6.82 -6.50
N PRO A 97 -12.57 -5.71 -7.13
CA PRO A 97 -13.57 -4.66 -6.91
C PRO A 97 -14.11 -4.50 -5.47
N ASN A 98 -13.26 -4.73 -4.50
CA ASN A 98 -13.62 -4.58 -3.08
C ASN A 98 -13.25 -3.20 -2.54
N LYS A 99 -14.03 -2.19 -2.92
CA LYS A 99 -13.78 -0.79 -2.53
C LYS A 99 -13.69 -0.57 -1.02
N LYS A 100 -14.49 -1.28 -0.23
CA LYS A 100 -14.50 -1.14 1.24
C LYS A 100 -13.16 -1.56 1.84
N LYS A 101 -12.65 -2.74 1.48
CA LYS A 101 -11.34 -3.23 1.95
C LYS A 101 -10.20 -2.36 1.42
N ALA A 102 -10.27 -1.90 0.18
CA ALA A 102 -9.29 -0.98 -0.39
C ALA A 102 -9.21 0.33 0.39
N LEU A 103 -10.35 0.97 0.68
CA LEU A 103 -10.42 2.19 1.51
C LEU A 103 -9.82 1.98 2.90
N ASN A 104 -10.16 0.88 3.57
CA ASN A 104 -9.60 0.57 4.88
C ASN A 104 -8.08 0.43 4.84
N SER A 105 -7.54 -0.26 3.81
CA SER A 105 -6.10 -0.39 3.62
C SER A 105 -5.45 0.98 3.41
N PHE A 106 -5.98 1.81 2.53
CA PHE A 106 -5.44 3.16 2.30
C PHE A 106 -5.49 4.04 3.56
N TYR A 107 -6.58 4.00 4.33
CA TYR A 107 -6.66 4.74 5.59
C TYR A 107 -5.64 4.26 6.62
N ASN A 108 -5.41 2.94 6.73
CA ASN A 108 -4.37 2.41 7.61
C ASN A 108 -2.98 2.88 7.17
N GLY A 109 -2.69 2.90 5.88
CA GLY A 109 -1.45 3.47 5.35
C GLY A 109 -1.30 4.96 5.67
N LEU A 110 -2.38 5.75 5.58
CA LEU A 110 -2.34 7.19 5.92
C LEU A 110 -2.24 7.47 7.44
N LYS A 111 -2.67 6.53 8.30
CA LYS A 111 -2.41 6.65 9.74
C LYS A 111 -0.91 6.58 10.04
N LEU A 112 -0.16 5.78 9.27
CA LEU A 112 1.29 5.63 9.41
C LEU A 112 2.05 6.79 8.73
N ASN A 113 1.62 7.15 7.54
CA ASN A 113 2.20 8.26 6.78
C ASN A 113 1.10 9.12 6.15
N PRO A 114 0.66 10.20 6.84
CA PRO A 114 -0.39 11.09 6.35
C PRO A 114 -0.06 11.78 5.02
N SER A 115 1.22 11.94 4.71
CA SER A 115 1.70 12.59 3.48
C SER A 115 1.96 11.62 2.32
N HIS A 116 1.62 10.33 2.45
CA HIS A 116 1.87 9.33 1.43
C HIS A 116 1.14 9.66 0.10
N ALA A 117 1.88 10.24 -0.85
CA ALA A 117 1.33 10.86 -2.05
C ALA A 117 0.51 9.88 -2.92
N ARG A 118 0.98 8.63 -3.07
CA ARG A 118 0.30 7.63 -3.91
C ARG A 118 -1.05 7.22 -3.32
N ILE A 119 -1.16 7.06 -1.99
CA ILE A 119 -2.43 6.75 -1.33
C ILE A 119 -3.40 7.91 -1.48
N ARG A 120 -2.94 9.14 -1.25
CA ARG A 120 -3.78 10.35 -1.40
C ARG A 120 -4.31 10.50 -2.82
N LYS A 121 -3.44 10.28 -3.83
CA LYS A 121 -3.83 10.27 -5.23
C LYS A 121 -4.89 9.21 -5.50
N GLN A 122 -4.68 7.98 -5.03
CA GLN A 122 -5.63 6.88 -5.25
C GLN A 122 -7.00 7.15 -4.61
N LEU A 123 -7.02 7.69 -3.39
CA LEU A 123 -8.27 8.09 -2.73
C LEU A 123 -8.99 9.21 -3.49
N HIS A 124 -8.25 10.17 -4.02
CA HIS A 124 -8.84 11.23 -4.87
C HIS A 124 -9.46 10.65 -6.15
N GLU A 125 -8.78 9.74 -6.83
CA GLU A 125 -9.29 9.04 -8.02
C GLU A 125 -10.53 8.19 -7.72
N MET A 126 -10.64 7.66 -6.50
CA MET A 126 -11.84 6.95 -6.02
C MET A 126 -13.01 7.88 -5.65
N GLY A 127 -12.86 9.19 -5.81
CA GLY A 127 -13.87 10.19 -5.47
C GLY A 127 -13.94 10.55 -3.98
N VAL A 128 -12.96 10.16 -3.19
CA VAL A 128 -12.85 10.53 -1.77
C VAL A 128 -12.29 11.95 -1.67
N ARG A 129 -13.18 12.94 -1.66
CA ARG A 129 -12.81 14.38 -1.71
C ARG A 129 -12.22 14.92 -0.41
N LYS A 130 -12.56 14.32 0.73
CA LYS A 130 -12.07 14.74 2.06
C LYS A 130 -11.78 13.51 2.90
N LEU A 131 -10.56 13.44 3.43
CA LEU A 131 -10.22 12.49 4.50
C LEU A 131 -10.95 12.93 5.76
N PRO A 132 -11.54 12.03 6.56
CA PRO A 132 -12.04 12.40 7.87
C PRO A 132 -10.89 12.99 8.69
N ILE A 133 -11.11 14.16 9.28
CA ILE A 133 -10.10 14.92 10.04
C ILE A 133 -9.57 14.07 11.21
N LEU A 134 -10.43 13.23 11.76
CA LEU A 134 -10.11 12.28 12.81
C LEU A 134 -10.58 10.89 12.32
N SER A 135 -9.65 10.13 11.73
CA SER A 135 -9.95 8.83 11.09
C SER A 135 -10.36 7.73 12.09
N PHE A 136 -10.19 7.94 13.39
CA PHE A 136 -10.58 7.00 14.45
C PHE A 136 -11.97 7.29 15.04
N LEU A 137 -12.61 8.41 14.68
CA LEU A 137 -13.94 8.77 15.15
C LEU A 137 -14.99 8.57 14.03
N PRO A 138 -16.20 8.13 14.37
CA PRO A 138 -17.32 8.09 13.43
C PRO A 138 -17.54 9.46 12.79
N ARG A 139 -18.00 9.50 11.52
CA ARG A 139 -18.25 10.77 10.79
C ARG A 139 -19.21 11.72 11.54
N ASP A 140 -20.13 11.14 12.30
CA ASP A 140 -21.17 11.86 13.06
C ASP A 140 -20.69 12.33 14.42
N HIS A 141 -19.45 11.99 14.80
CA HIS A 141 -18.91 12.44 16.09
C HIS A 141 -18.79 13.96 16.12
N PHE A 142 -19.23 14.59 17.24
CA PHE A 142 -19.33 16.05 17.36
C PHE A 142 -18.01 16.78 17.06
N LEU A 143 -16.85 16.18 17.40
CA LEU A 143 -15.52 16.74 17.11
C LEU A 143 -15.25 16.84 15.59
N ASN A 144 -15.66 15.85 14.79
CA ASN A 144 -15.53 15.92 13.34
C ASN A 144 -16.41 17.03 12.74
N LYS A 145 -17.60 17.26 13.32
CA LYS A 145 -18.51 18.36 12.93
C LYS A 145 -17.93 19.71 13.35
N PHE A 146 -17.39 19.81 14.57
CA PHE A 146 -16.81 21.04 15.12
C PHE A 146 -15.60 21.51 14.33
N PHE A 147 -14.62 20.63 14.08
CA PHE A 147 -13.45 20.98 13.27
C PHE A 147 -13.80 21.22 11.80
N GLY A 148 -14.79 20.54 11.24
CA GLY A 148 -15.30 20.80 9.89
C GLY A 148 -15.93 22.18 9.75
N GLN A 149 -16.56 22.71 10.78
CA GLN A 149 -17.11 24.08 10.83
C GLN A 149 -16.03 25.14 10.96
N LEU A 150 -15.01 24.91 11.79
CA LEU A 150 -13.87 25.83 11.99
C LEU A 150 -13.08 26.06 10.69
N ILE A 151 -12.85 24.99 9.91
CA ILE A 151 -12.16 25.09 8.61
C ILE A 151 -13.02 25.84 7.59
N ARG A 152 -14.35 25.69 7.64
CA ARG A 152 -15.28 26.40 6.77
C ARG A 152 -15.34 27.90 7.04
N SER A 153 -15.21 28.31 8.31
CA SER A 153 -15.21 29.73 8.69
C SER A 153 -13.94 30.46 8.23
N ASN A 154 -12.78 29.80 8.34
CA ASN A 154 -11.51 30.39 7.88
C ASN A 154 -11.41 30.55 6.35
N THR A 155 -12.06 29.66 5.58
CA THR A 155 -12.04 29.75 4.10
C THR A 155 -12.94 30.89 3.59
N LYS A 156 -13.95 31.32 4.36
CA LYS A 156 -14.80 32.45 3.97
C LYS A 156 -14.14 33.81 4.23
N GLN A 157 -13.23 33.92 5.20
CA GLN A 157 -12.53 35.18 5.47
C GLN A 157 -11.39 35.49 4.48
N SER A 158 -10.85 34.48 3.79
CA SER A 158 -9.80 34.68 2.77
C SER A 158 -10.30 35.06 1.37
N LEU A 159 -11.61 35.12 1.16
CA LEU A 159 -12.24 35.49 -0.12
C LEU A 159 -12.90 36.87 -0.13
N SER A 160 -12.69 37.65 0.96
CA SER A 160 -13.27 39.01 1.11
C SER A 160 -12.21 40.13 1.18
N HIS A 161 -11.07 39.93 0.51
CA HIS A 161 -10.07 41.00 0.27
C HIS A 161 -9.67 41.02 -1.19
#